data_21633cb3e60e0dada45b22eb65befe03
#
_entry.id   21633cb3e60e0dada45b22eb65befe03
#
_cell.length_a   1.000
_cell.length_b   1.000
_cell.length_c   1.000
_cell.angle_alpha   90.00
_cell.angle_beta   90.00
_cell.angle_gamma   90.00
#
_symmetry.space_group_name_H-M   'P 1'
#
loop_
_entity.id
_entity.type
_entity.pdbx_description
1 polymer ?
#
loop_
_entity_poly.entity_id
_entity_poly.type
_entity_poly.pdbx_seq_one_letter_code
_entity_poly.pdbx_strand_id
1 'polypeptide(L)'
;MKDFDSISYNEFKKFCSDVFLTGGFRNFNMKSIDNTDLSIVSRGYSYVANCKQIPANKLISKEDIRNVYSKKIRCKADYAGIITNGYFSEEAVKYANILGVLVWDRNYLLKRTK
;
A
#
# COMPACT_ATOMS: atom_id res chain seq x y z
N MET A 1 18.94 -9.56 -3.32
CA MET A 1 17.70 -8.84 -3.62
C MET A 1 16.48 -9.70 -3.31
N LYS A 2 15.47 -9.09 -2.74
CA LYS A 2 14.25 -9.79 -2.39
C LYS A 2 13.43 -10.11 -3.64
N ASP A 3 12.93 -11.35 -3.74
CA ASP A 3 12.03 -11.72 -4.83
C ASP A 3 10.59 -11.52 -4.35
N PHE A 4 10.02 -10.38 -4.67
CA PHE A 4 8.68 -10.02 -4.21
C PHE A 4 7.59 -10.88 -4.82
N ASP A 5 7.87 -11.58 -5.88
CA ASP A 5 6.86 -12.33 -6.62
C ASP A 5 6.69 -13.75 -6.11
N SER A 6 7.72 -14.32 -5.50
CA SER A 6 7.72 -15.72 -5.08
C SER A 6 7.64 -15.94 -3.57
N ILE A 7 7.77 -14.90 -2.77
CA ILE A 7 7.60 -15.03 -1.32
C ILE A 7 6.12 -15.14 -0.97
N SER A 8 5.82 -15.68 0.20
CA SER A 8 4.43 -15.77 0.65
C SER A 8 3.84 -14.37 0.84
N TYR A 9 2.52 -14.29 0.84
CA TYR A 9 1.85 -13.02 1.08
C TYR A 9 2.21 -12.47 2.46
N ASN A 10 2.27 -13.31 3.48
CA ASN A 10 2.61 -12.86 4.83
C ASN A 10 4.02 -12.29 4.89
N GLU A 11 4.96 -12.90 4.19
CA GLU A 11 6.32 -12.37 4.10
C GLU A 11 6.34 -11.03 3.37
N PHE A 12 5.56 -10.92 2.29
CA PHE A 12 5.46 -9.68 1.55
C PHE A 12 4.90 -8.56 2.41
N LYS A 13 3.81 -8.85 3.13
CA LYS A 13 3.18 -7.86 4.01
C LYS A 13 4.14 -7.41 5.11
N LYS A 14 4.88 -8.36 5.69
CA LYS A 14 5.87 -8.02 6.71
C LYS A 14 6.96 -7.12 6.14
N PHE A 15 7.42 -7.44 4.93
CA PHE A 15 8.42 -6.61 4.26
C PHE A 15 7.91 -5.19 4.04
N CYS A 16 6.67 -5.03 3.59
CA CYS A 16 6.07 -3.71 3.40
C CYS A 16 5.98 -2.94 4.72
N SER A 17 5.60 -3.63 5.80
CA SER A 17 5.55 -3.03 7.13
C SER A 17 6.93 -2.51 7.53
N ASP A 18 7.97 -3.32 7.33
CA ASP A 18 9.33 -2.93 7.66
C ASP A 18 9.80 -1.72 6.86
N VAL A 19 9.42 -1.66 5.58
CA VAL A 19 9.74 -0.52 4.71
C VAL A 19 9.11 0.76 5.28
N PHE A 20 7.86 0.70 5.67
CA PHE A 20 7.19 1.88 6.23
C PHE A 20 7.82 2.30 7.56
N LEU A 21 8.13 1.34 8.44
CA LEU A 21 8.75 1.67 9.72
C LEU A 21 10.12 2.32 9.54
N THR A 22 10.89 1.84 8.58
CA THR A 22 12.19 2.43 8.25
C THR A 22 12.02 3.85 7.72
N GLY A 23 10.93 4.11 7.00
CA GLY A 23 10.66 5.41 6.40
C GLY A 23 9.99 6.44 7.32
N GLY A 24 9.91 6.14 8.62
CA GLY A 24 9.36 7.09 9.59
C GLY A 24 7.91 6.90 9.96
N PHE A 25 7.27 5.86 9.45
CA PHE A 25 5.92 5.50 9.86
C PHE A 25 5.98 4.64 11.10
N ARG A 26 4.90 4.61 11.86
CA ARG A 26 4.74 3.75 13.03
C ARG A 26 3.44 2.97 12.90
N ASN A 27 3.40 1.80 13.52
CA ASN A 27 2.18 1.01 13.56
C ASN A 27 1.12 1.74 14.38
N PHE A 28 -0.12 1.60 13.97
CA PHE A 28 -1.25 2.26 14.60
C PHE A 28 -2.46 1.33 14.53
N ASN A 29 -3.17 1.16 15.65
CA ASN A 29 -4.38 0.35 15.68
C ASN A 29 -5.56 1.14 15.13
N MET A 30 -6.20 0.60 14.11
CA MET A 30 -7.31 1.24 13.43
C MET A 30 -8.45 0.24 13.33
N LYS A 31 -9.66 0.68 13.58
CA LYS A 31 -10.85 -0.17 13.46
C LYS A 31 -11.17 -0.40 12.00
N SER A 32 -11.77 -1.55 11.72
CA SER A 32 -12.31 -1.90 10.40
C SER A 32 -11.28 -2.09 9.29
N ILE A 33 -10.02 -2.37 9.64
CA ILE A 33 -9.04 -2.73 8.61
C ILE A 33 -9.15 -4.22 8.29
N ASP A 34 -8.75 -4.57 7.07
CA ASP A 34 -8.72 -5.96 6.61
C ASP A 34 -7.33 -6.56 6.85
N ASN A 35 -7.22 -7.89 6.73
CA ASN A 35 -5.95 -8.59 6.91
C ASN A 35 -4.89 -8.16 5.88
N THR A 36 -5.32 -7.59 4.76
CA THR A 36 -4.41 -7.14 3.70
C THR A 36 -3.97 -5.70 3.88
N ASP A 37 -4.42 -5.04 4.95
CA ASP A 37 -4.10 -3.63 5.19
C ASP A 37 -3.11 -3.47 6.31
N LEU A 38 -2.33 -2.39 6.21
CA LEU A 38 -1.50 -1.91 7.30
C LEU A 38 -2.10 -0.59 7.77
N SER A 39 -2.19 -0.41 9.08
CA SER A 39 -2.58 0.88 9.64
C SER A 39 -1.33 1.50 10.25
N ILE A 40 -0.97 2.67 9.74
CA ILE A 40 0.28 3.33 10.10
C ILE A 40 0.01 4.81 10.34
N VAL A 41 0.91 5.43 11.06
CA VAL A 41 0.81 6.85 11.38
C VAL A 41 2.16 7.51 11.17
N SER A 42 2.14 8.74 10.69
CA SER A 42 3.32 9.56 10.55
C SER A 42 2.95 11.01 10.74
N ARG A 43 3.71 11.72 11.56
CA ARG A 43 3.53 13.16 11.80
C ARG A 43 2.09 13.53 12.20
N GLY A 44 1.44 12.65 12.95
CA GLY A 44 0.08 12.87 13.42
C GLY A 44 -1.03 12.52 12.44
N TYR A 45 -0.69 12.04 11.25
CA TYR A 45 -1.67 11.60 10.26
C TYR A 45 -1.75 10.09 10.19
N SER A 46 -2.97 9.56 10.12
CA SER A 46 -3.19 8.12 10.00
C SER A 46 -3.37 7.72 8.54
N TYR A 47 -2.84 6.54 8.22
CA TYR A 47 -2.86 5.99 6.85
C TYR A 47 -3.37 4.57 6.90
N VAL A 48 -4.24 4.22 5.97
CA VAL A 48 -4.55 2.82 5.69
C VAL A 48 -3.83 2.47 4.38
N ALA A 49 -2.90 1.51 4.44
CA ALA A 49 -2.10 1.10 3.30
C ALA A 49 -2.46 -0.35 2.96
N ASN A 50 -3.02 -0.56 1.78
CA ASN A 50 -3.36 -1.90 1.31
C ASN A 50 -2.11 -2.53 0.68
N CYS A 51 -1.77 -3.74 1.13
CA CYS A 51 -0.62 -4.49 0.59
C CYS A 51 -1.12 -5.43 -0.50
N LYS A 52 -0.72 -5.19 -1.74
CA LYS A 52 -1.14 -5.99 -2.87
C LYS A 52 0.03 -6.67 -3.55
N GLN A 53 0.04 -8.00 -3.48
CA GLN A 53 1.01 -8.81 -4.19
C GLN A 53 0.33 -9.34 -5.45
N ILE A 54 0.84 -8.96 -6.61
CA ILE A 54 0.23 -9.30 -7.89
C ILE A 54 1.21 -10.06 -8.79
N PRO A 55 0.67 -10.87 -9.75
CA PRO A 55 1.52 -11.53 -10.75
C PRO A 55 2.21 -10.50 -11.66
N ALA A 56 3.34 -10.90 -12.24
CA ALA A 56 4.16 -10.01 -13.06
C ALA A 56 3.43 -9.42 -14.27
N ASN A 57 2.41 -10.11 -14.76
CA ASN A 57 1.65 -9.66 -15.93
C ASN A 57 0.39 -8.87 -15.60
N LYS A 58 0.23 -8.48 -14.34
CA LYS A 58 -0.94 -7.71 -13.89
C LYS A 58 -0.52 -6.32 -13.44
N LEU A 59 -1.50 -5.41 -13.44
CA LEU A 59 -1.33 -4.04 -12.94
C LEU A 59 -2.40 -3.75 -11.90
N ILE A 60 -2.08 -2.87 -10.97
CA ILE A 60 -3.09 -2.35 -10.05
C ILE A 60 -4.04 -1.48 -10.84
N SER A 61 -5.33 -1.70 -10.68
CA SER A 61 -6.38 -1.07 -11.48
C SER A 61 -7.03 0.11 -10.76
N LYS A 62 -7.79 0.86 -11.54
CA LYS A 62 -8.64 1.93 -11.01
C LYS A 62 -9.58 1.40 -9.91
N GLU A 63 -10.11 0.19 -10.10
CA GLU A 63 -10.99 -0.44 -9.12
C GLU A 63 -10.31 -0.65 -7.78
N ASP A 64 -9.02 -1.04 -7.80
CA ASP A 64 -8.25 -1.20 -6.59
C ASP A 64 -8.10 0.14 -5.84
N ILE A 65 -7.91 1.22 -6.59
CA ILE A 65 -7.82 2.57 -6.00
C ILE A 65 -9.14 2.94 -5.32
N ARG A 66 -10.26 2.66 -6.00
CA ARG A 66 -11.58 2.93 -5.44
C ARG A 66 -11.80 2.17 -4.13
N ASN A 67 -11.37 0.91 -4.11
CA ASN A 67 -11.54 0.06 -2.93
C ASN A 67 -10.78 0.59 -1.72
N VAL A 68 -9.52 1.00 -1.89
CA VAL A 68 -8.75 1.52 -0.76
C VAL A 68 -9.27 2.89 -0.31
N TYR A 69 -9.78 3.69 -1.23
CA TYR A 69 -10.39 4.97 -0.87
C TYR A 69 -11.63 4.75 0.01
N SER A 70 -12.43 3.73 -0.32
CA SER A 70 -13.58 3.36 0.51
C SER A 70 -13.15 2.93 1.91
N LYS A 71 -12.03 2.21 2.01
CA LYS A 71 -11.48 1.81 3.31
C LYS A 71 -11.06 3.02 4.12
N LYS A 72 -10.45 4.01 3.48
CA LYS A 72 -10.06 5.26 4.14
C LYS A 72 -11.27 5.87 4.86
N ILE A 73 -12.40 5.95 4.17
CA ILE A 73 -13.62 6.54 4.72
C ILE A 73 -14.16 5.68 5.86
N ARG A 74 -14.24 4.37 5.65
CA ARG A 74 -14.74 3.44 6.67
C ARG A 74 -13.90 3.44 7.94
N CYS A 75 -12.59 3.51 7.79
CA CYS A 75 -11.66 3.49 8.91
C CYS A 75 -11.42 4.87 9.51
N LYS A 76 -11.94 5.91 8.89
CA LYS A 76 -11.72 7.31 9.29
C LYS A 76 -10.23 7.66 9.30
N ALA A 77 -9.50 7.12 8.33
CA ALA A 77 -8.08 7.44 8.16
C ALA A 77 -7.92 8.78 7.46
N ASP A 78 -6.81 9.44 7.73
CA ASP A 78 -6.51 10.71 7.05
C ASP A 78 -6.13 10.49 5.61
N TYR A 79 -5.42 9.39 5.32
CA TYR A 79 -4.94 9.05 3.98
C TYR A 79 -5.09 7.57 3.71
N ALA A 80 -5.10 7.21 2.43
CA ALA A 80 -5.09 5.83 1.99
C ALA A 80 -4.06 5.65 0.89
N GLY A 81 -3.54 4.45 0.75
CA GLY A 81 -2.63 4.13 -0.32
C GLY A 81 -2.54 2.64 -0.58
N ILE A 82 -1.86 2.29 -1.66
CA ILE A 82 -1.60 0.90 -2.03
C ILE A 82 -0.10 0.73 -2.21
N ILE A 83 0.45 -0.30 -1.56
CA ILE A 83 1.83 -0.71 -1.77
C ILE A 83 1.82 -2.07 -2.44
N THR A 84 2.58 -2.22 -3.52
CA THR A 84 2.52 -3.41 -4.35
C THR A 84 3.91 -3.83 -4.83
N ASN A 85 4.04 -5.12 -5.15
CA ASN A 85 5.24 -5.66 -5.79
C ASN A 85 5.28 -5.36 -7.29
N GLY A 86 4.21 -4.81 -7.84
CA GLY A 86 4.10 -4.52 -9.27
C GLY A 86 3.93 -3.04 -9.54
N TYR A 87 3.15 -2.75 -10.58
CA TYR A 87 2.96 -1.38 -11.06
C TYR A 87 1.48 -1.06 -11.18
N PHE A 88 1.19 0.22 -11.32
CA PHE A 88 -0.17 0.74 -11.45
C PHE A 88 -0.45 1.05 -12.92
N SER A 89 -1.69 0.81 -13.36
CA SER A 89 -2.10 1.25 -14.69
C SER A 89 -2.09 2.77 -14.75
N GLU A 90 -1.97 3.32 -15.96
CA GLU A 90 -2.05 4.76 -16.15
C GLU A 90 -3.34 5.34 -15.60
N GLU A 91 -4.45 4.66 -15.88
CA GLU A 91 -5.75 5.06 -15.39
C GLU A 91 -5.81 5.07 -13.85
N ALA A 92 -5.19 4.06 -13.22
CA ALA A 92 -5.15 3.99 -11.77
C ALA A 92 -4.38 5.16 -11.17
N VAL A 93 -3.23 5.50 -11.76
CA VAL A 93 -2.42 6.64 -11.29
C VAL A 93 -3.20 7.93 -11.38
N LYS A 94 -3.89 8.16 -12.50
CA LYS A 94 -4.68 9.37 -12.69
C LYS A 94 -5.80 9.46 -11.67
N TYR A 95 -6.49 8.35 -11.46
CA TYR A 95 -7.61 8.30 -10.51
C TYR A 95 -7.13 8.49 -9.07
N ALA A 96 -5.98 7.88 -8.73
CA ALA A 96 -5.39 8.05 -7.42
C ALA A 96 -5.05 9.52 -7.14
N ASN A 97 -4.52 10.21 -8.15
CA ASN A 97 -4.22 11.64 -8.00
C ASN A 97 -5.47 12.45 -7.73
N ILE A 98 -6.58 12.12 -8.39
CA ILE A 98 -7.86 12.83 -8.19
C ILE A 98 -8.36 12.62 -6.76
N LEU A 99 -8.25 11.39 -6.23
CA LEU A 99 -8.76 11.05 -4.91
C LEU A 99 -7.78 11.31 -3.77
N GLY A 100 -6.52 11.63 -4.09
CA GLY A 100 -5.49 11.79 -3.08
C GLY A 100 -5.01 10.46 -2.50
N VAL A 101 -5.14 9.38 -3.26
CA VAL A 101 -4.65 8.06 -2.83
C VAL A 101 -3.17 7.93 -3.18
N LEU A 102 -2.38 7.46 -2.22
CA LEU A 102 -0.94 7.28 -2.41
C LEU A 102 -0.65 5.97 -3.12
N VAL A 103 0.41 5.95 -3.94
CA VAL A 103 0.79 4.77 -4.70
C VAL A 103 2.28 4.49 -4.46
N TRP A 104 2.57 3.27 -3.99
CA TRP A 104 3.93 2.80 -3.76
C TRP A 104 4.13 1.53 -4.59
N ASP A 105 4.86 1.66 -5.69
CA ASP A 105 5.04 0.56 -6.64
C ASP A 105 6.34 -0.21 -6.40
N ARG A 106 6.65 -1.12 -7.33
CA ARG A 106 7.86 -1.92 -7.26
C ARG A 106 9.12 -1.07 -7.17
N ASN A 107 9.16 0.04 -7.88
CA ASN A 107 10.33 0.92 -7.83
C ASN A 107 10.54 1.49 -6.43
N TYR A 108 9.46 1.80 -5.74
CA TYR A 108 9.54 2.26 -4.35
C TYR A 108 10.18 1.18 -3.47
N LEU A 109 9.76 -0.07 -3.63
CA LEU A 109 10.30 -1.19 -2.85
C LEU A 109 11.76 -1.45 -3.19
N LEU A 110 12.11 -1.44 -4.47
CA LEU A 110 13.48 -1.70 -4.91
C LEU A 110 14.48 -0.70 -4.34
N LYS A 111 14.10 0.54 -4.20
CA LYS A 111 14.96 1.57 -3.62
C LYS A 111 15.27 1.32 -2.16
N ARG A 112 14.45 0.52 -1.49
CA ARG A 112 14.57 0.28 -0.05
C ARG A 112 15.11 -1.09 0.31
N THR A 113 15.54 -1.87 -0.68
CA THR A 113 16.10 -3.20 -0.45
C THR A 113 17.63 -3.25 -0.51
N LYS A 114 18.26 -2.14 -0.55
CA LYS A 114 19.73 -2.07 -0.60
C LYS A 114 20.37 -2.42 0.71
#